data_3f14d8a99bdc166b612d7f2aa2ee30b2
#
_entry.id   3f14d8a99bdc166b612d7f2aa2ee30b2
#
_cell.length_a   1.000
_cell.length_b   1.000
_cell.length_c   1.000
_cell.angle_alpha   90.00
_cell.angle_beta   90.00
_cell.angle_gamma   90.00
#
_symmetry.space_group_name_H-M   'P 1'
#
loop_
_entity.id
_entity.type
_entity.pdbx_description
1 polymer ?
#
loop_
_entity_poly.entity_id
_entity_poly.type
_entity_poly.pdbx_seq_one_letter_code
_entity_poly.pdbx_strand_id
1 'polypeptide(L)'
;MAIRKGFLIFLSASLIVMAGLLSADISDKDAQLARKVALKYGSEAEKRVMAWRKVINRVKGGTDLEKLVAVNDFFNQMDFVDDIEHWGKNDYWATPIEFLGTRGGDCEDFTIAKYFSLRELGVPDEKLRLVYVKALKLDQHHMVLAYYHKPTGVPVLLDNLDKQLKPASKRRDLLPIYSFNAKNLWLSKAKGRGVLVGGSSKLSLWTDLNSRLAAFN
;
A
#
# COMPACT_ATOMS: atom_id res chain seq x y z
N MET A 1 82.11 -9.08 1.40
CA MET A 1 81.07 -8.71 0.38
C MET A 1 79.72 -9.16 0.89
N ALA A 2 78.96 -8.28 1.52
CA ALA A 2 77.75 -8.61 2.25
C ALA A 2 76.55 -8.01 1.52
N ILE A 3 75.66 -8.87 1.05
CA ILE A 3 74.44 -8.50 0.32
C ILE A 3 73.31 -8.23 1.33
N ARG A 4 72.91 -6.98 1.47
CA ARG A 4 71.75 -6.55 2.25
C ARG A 4 70.45 -6.90 1.43
N LYS A 5 69.63 -7.83 1.97
CA LYS A 5 68.27 -8.05 1.51
C LYS A 5 67.37 -6.98 2.11
N GLY A 6 66.83 -6.07 1.29
CA GLY A 6 65.77 -5.13 1.67
C GLY A 6 64.43 -5.84 1.75
N PHE A 7 63.75 -5.70 2.87
CA PHE A 7 62.39 -6.21 3.14
C PHE A 7 61.40 -5.09 2.77
N LEU A 8 60.66 -5.26 1.68
CA LEU A 8 59.56 -4.37 1.33
C LEU A 8 58.33 -4.77 2.12
N ILE A 9 57.91 -3.89 3.03
CA ILE A 9 56.63 -4.02 3.73
C ILE A 9 55.55 -3.41 2.86
N PHE A 10 54.71 -4.26 2.31
CA PHE A 10 53.46 -3.81 1.65
C PHE A 10 52.43 -3.48 2.74
N LEU A 11 52.15 -2.19 2.96
CA LEU A 11 51.01 -1.73 3.74
C LEU A 11 49.76 -1.88 2.85
N SER A 12 48.97 -2.93 3.09
CA SER A 12 47.62 -3.04 2.51
C SER A 12 46.67 -2.14 3.31
N ALA A 13 46.32 -1.00 2.73
CA ALA A 13 45.23 -0.16 3.23
C ALA A 13 43.88 -0.85 2.96
N SER A 14 43.35 -1.50 3.99
CA SER A 14 41.99 -2.02 3.96
C SER A 14 40.98 -0.86 3.95
N LEU A 15 40.39 -0.57 2.80
CA LEU A 15 39.29 0.37 2.67
C LEU A 15 38.04 -0.26 3.29
N ILE A 16 37.75 0.07 4.57
CA ILE A 16 36.47 -0.30 5.17
C ILE A 16 35.41 0.61 4.58
N VAL A 17 34.70 0.09 3.57
CA VAL A 17 33.45 0.70 3.10
C VAL A 17 32.41 0.49 4.19
N MET A 18 32.25 1.48 5.07
CA MET A 18 31.06 1.59 5.92
C MET A 18 29.85 1.84 5.01
N ALA A 19 29.17 0.77 4.63
CA ALA A 19 27.81 0.88 4.13
C ALA A 19 26.96 1.41 5.28
N GLY A 20 26.77 2.73 5.32
CA GLY A 20 25.83 3.38 6.21
C GLY A 20 24.45 2.80 5.91
N LEU A 21 23.97 1.94 6.81
CA LEU A 21 22.55 1.62 6.89
C LEU A 21 21.83 2.95 7.12
N LEU A 22 21.27 3.54 6.08
CA LEU A 22 20.30 4.61 6.18
C LEU A 22 19.12 4.05 6.98
N SER A 23 19.19 4.22 8.30
CA SER A 23 18.05 4.04 9.18
C SER A 23 17.02 5.05 8.69
N ALA A 24 15.88 4.57 8.19
CA ALA A 24 14.80 5.48 7.81
C ALA A 24 14.29 6.13 9.10
N ASP A 25 14.80 7.33 9.39
CA ASP A 25 14.48 8.05 10.61
C ASP A 25 12.98 8.33 10.65
N ILE A 26 12.38 7.97 11.78
CA ILE A 26 10.99 8.27 12.10
C ILE A 26 10.93 9.74 12.50
N SER A 27 10.10 10.52 11.80
CA SER A 27 9.87 11.92 12.14
C SER A 27 9.09 12.04 13.46
N ASP A 28 9.24 13.19 14.14
CA ASP A 28 8.44 13.49 15.35
C ASP A 28 6.93 13.40 15.05
N LYS A 29 6.50 13.81 13.87
CA LYS A 29 5.12 13.69 13.42
C LYS A 29 4.67 12.23 13.35
N ASP A 30 5.49 11.35 12.80
CA ASP A 30 5.19 9.92 12.70
C ASP A 30 5.12 9.27 14.09
N ALA A 31 6.05 9.65 14.99
CA ALA A 31 6.04 9.18 16.38
C ALA A 31 4.80 9.68 17.15
N GLN A 32 4.37 10.92 16.92
CA GLN A 32 3.14 11.46 17.51
C GLN A 32 1.90 10.73 17.00
N LEU A 33 1.82 10.45 15.69
CA LEU A 33 0.75 9.66 15.11
C LEU A 33 0.68 8.27 15.76
N ALA A 34 1.80 7.58 15.85
CA ALA A 34 1.88 6.24 16.44
C ALA A 34 1.41 6.24 17.92
N ARG A 35 1.86 7.21 18.73
CA ARG A 35 1.38 7.38 20.11
C ARG A 35 -0.12 7.67 20.20
N LYS A 36 -0.65 8.52 19.32
CA LYS A 36 -2.09 8.80 19.25
C LYS A 36 -2.92 7.54 18.93
N VAL A 37 -2.38 6.68 18.05
CA VAL A 37 -2.99 5.38 17.75
C VAL A 37 -2.90 4.42 18.92
N ALA A 38 -1.78 4.41 19.66
CA ALA A 38 -1.61 3.59 20.85
C ALA A 38 -2.66 3.87 21.94
N LEU A 39 -3.07 5.13 22.11
CA LEU A 39 -4.11 5.52 23.08
C LEU A 39 -5.47 4.87 22.79
N LYS A 40 -5.77 4.61 21.50
CA LYS A 40 -7.04 4.02 21.07
C LYS A 40 -6.99 2.50 20.90
N TYR A 41 -5.86 1.99 20.38
CA TYR A 41 -5.73 0.61 19.90
C TYR A 41 -4.63 -0.20 20.61
N GLY A 42 -3.93 0.41 21.59
CA GLY A 42 -2.87 -0.25 22.35
C GLY A 42 -1.49 -0.23 21.68
N SER A 43 -0.49 -0.72 22.43
CA SER A 43 0.93 -0.64 22.05
C SER A 43 1.30 -1.45 20.80
N GLU A 44 0.61 -2.54 20.52
CA GLU A 44 0.84 -3.32 19.30
C GLU A 44 0.41 -2.55 18.04
N ALA A 45 -0.64 -1.72 18.13
CA ALA A 45 -1.02 -0.81 17.07
C ALA A 45 0.03 0.28 16.82
N GLU A 46 0.64 0.82 17.90
CA GLU A 46 1.78 1.74 17.78
C GLU A 46 2.92 1.12 16.96
N LYS A 47 3.31 -0.11 17.29
CA LYS A 47 4.36 -0.83 16.57
C LYS A 47 4.05 -1.00 15.09
N ARG A 48 2.79 -1.32 14.75
CA ARG A 48 2.35 -1.47 13.34
C ARG A 48 2.41 -0.14 12.60
N VAL A 49 1.93 0.95 13.20
CA VAL A 49 2.02 2.28 12.61
C VAL A 49 3.48 2.71 12.43
N MET A 50 4.34 2.49 13.41
CA MET A 50 5.77 2.77 13.30
C MET A 50 6.44 1.96 12.18
N ALA A 51 6.08 0.67 12.03
CA ALA A 51 6.57 -0.17 10.95
C ALA A 51 6.10 0.33 9.58
N TRP A 52 4.84 0.73 9.47
CA TRP A 52 4.29 1.36 8.26
C TRP A 52 5.04 2.64 7.90
N ARG A 53 5.27 3.56 8.88
CA ARG A 53 6.01 4.81 8.65
C ARG A 53 7.45 4.56 8.19
N LYS A 54 8.13 3.53 8.76
CA LYS A 54 9.46 3.11 8.29
C LYS A 54 9.43 2.65 6.83
N VAL A 55 8.42 1.89 6.43
CA VAL A 55 8.24 1.47 5.01
C VAL A 55 8.06 2.70 4.12
N ILE A 56 7.15 3.62 4.47
CA ILE A 56 6.90 4.86 3.73
C ILE A 56 8.20 5.66 3.56
N ASN A 57 8.91 5.93 4.66
CA ASN A 57 10.13 6.74 4.64
C ASN A 57 11.25 6.07 3.82
N ARG A 58 11.37 4.74 3.89
CA ARG A 58 12.37 3.97 3.14
C ARG A 58 12.20 4.11 1.63
N VAL A 59 10.95 4.11 1.12
CA VAL A 59 10.70 4.10 -0.33
C VAL A 59 10.25 5.46 -0.89
N LYS A 60 10.24 6.52 -0.08
CA LYS A 60 9.73 7.84 -0.46
C LYS A 60 10.37 8.41 -1.72
N GLY A 61 11.68 8.26 -1.90
CA GLY A 61 12.42 8.70 -3.09
C GLY A 61 12.52 7.66 -4.21
N GLY A 62 11.94 6.48 -4.03
CA GLY A 62 12.04 5.37 -4.97
C GLY A 62 11.12 5.50 -6.19
N THR A 63 11.30 4.57 -7.11
CA THR A 63 10.44 4.40 -8.30
C THR A 63 9.02 3.98 -7.90
N ASP A 64 8.05 4.17 -8.80
CA ASP A 64 6.68 3.69 -8.57
C ASP A 64 6.67 2.18 -8.25
N LEU A 65 7.49 1.37 -8.95
CA LEU A 65 7.54 -0.08 -8.72
C LEU A 65 8.03 -0.43 -7.31
N GLU A 66 9.08 0.20 -6.82
CA GLU A 66 9.58 -0.01 -5.45
C GLU A 66 8.52 0.34 -4.40
N LYS A 67 7.77 1.44 -4.63
CA LYS A 67 6.65 1.85 -3.78
C LYS A 67 5.52 0.82 -3.79
N LEU A 68 5.13 0.34 -4.98
CA LEU A 68 4.08 -0.67 -5.14
C LEU A 68 4.42 -1.96 -4.40
N VAL A 69 5.65 -2.48 -4.59
CA VAL A 69 6.13 -3.70 -3.93
C VAL A 69 6.12 -3.52 -2.42
N ALA A 70 6.76 -2.46 -1.90
CA ALA A 70 6.90 -2.25 -0.46
C ALA A 70 5.55 -2.09 0.25
N VAL A 71 4.62 -1.33 -0.35
CA VAL A 71 3.28 -1.10 0.19
C VAL A 71 2.45 -2.39 0.14
N ASN A 72 2.48 -3.11 -0.98
CA ASN A 72 1.76 -4.37 -1.11
C ASN A 72 2.23 -5.41 -0.10
N ASP A 73 3.55 -5.61 0.00
CA ASP A 73 4.14 -6.60 0.90
C ASP A 73 3.88 -6.28 2.36
N PHE A 74 3.89 -4.98 2.72
CA PHE A 74 3.60 -4.56 4.08
C PHE A 74 2.15 -4.86 4.49
N PHE A 75 1.18 -4.39 3.72
CA PHE A 75 -0.23 -4.59 4.08
C PHE A 75 -0.68 -6.04 3.96
N ASN A 76 -0.09 -6.82 3.06
CA ASN A 76 -0.40 -8.25 2.93
C ASN A 76 0.10 -9.13 4.11
N GLN A 77 0.67 -8.53 5.16
CA GLN A 77 0.99 -9.17 6.44
C GLN A 77 -0.14 -9.01 7.47
N MET A 78 -1.14 -8.17 7.20
CA MET A 78 -2.30 -7.99 8.08
C MET A 78 -3.25 -9.18 7.95
N ASP A 79 -4.12 -9.33 8.95
CA ASP A 79 -5.09 -10.43 9.00
C ASP A 79 -6.33 -10.09 8.17
N PHE A 80 -6.87 -11.07 7.44
CA PHE A 80 -8.17 -10.92 6.78
C PHE A 80 -9.27 -11.23 7.80
N VAL A 81 -10.20 -10.30 7.97
CA VAL A 81 -11.36 -10.45 8.86
C VAL A 81 -12.56 -9.79 8.19
N ASP A 82 -13.68 -10.53 8.10
CA ASP A 82 -14.91 -9.99 7.52
C ASP A 82 -15.51 -8.87 8.38
N ASP A 83 -16.11 -7.87 7.77
CA ASP A 83 -16.66 -6.68 8.41
C ASP A 83 -17.68 -6.97 9.50
N ILE A 84 -18.54 -7.95 9.27
CA ILE A 84 -19.56 -8.34 10.27
C ILE A 84 -18.92 -8.84 11.57
N GLU A 85 -17.78 -9.54 11.45
CA GLU A 85 -17.03 -10.06 12.60
C GLU A 85 -16.18 -8.96 13.24
N HIS A 86 -15.58 -8.10 12.39
CA HIS A 86 -14.61 -7.11 12.82
C HIS A 86 -15.24 -5.83 13.37
N TRP A 87 -16.29 -5.33 12.67
CA TRP A 87 -16.94 -4.04 12.96
C TRP A 87 -18.40 -4.17 13.39
N GLY A 88 -18.99 -5.38 13.35
CA GLY A 88 -20.42 -5.60 13.58
C GLY A 88 -21.31 -4.93 12.52
N LYS A 89 -20.78 -4.69 11.33
CA LYS A 89 -21.43 -4.05 10.19
C LYS A 89 -21.33 -4.96 8.97
N ASN A 90 -22.31 -4.86 8.07
CA ASN A 90 -22.28 -5.67 6.84
C ASN A 90 -21.26 -5.16 5.80
N ASP A 91 -20.91 -3.87 5.85
CA ASP A 91 -19.96 -3.22 4.94
C ASP A 91 -19.41 -1.96 5.64
N TYR A 92 -18.11 -1.91 5.88
CA TYR A 92 -17.41 -0.82 6.56
C TYR A 92 -16.01 -0.62 5.99
N TRP A 93 -15.78 0.47 5.33
CA TRP A 93 -14.48 0.80 4.76
C TRP A 93 -13.59 1.47 5.80
N ALA A 94 -12.64 0.73 6.38
CA ALA A 94 -11.75 1.26 7.39
C ALA A 94 -10.71 2.24 6.80
N THR A 95 -10.39 3.27 7.59
CA THR A 95 -9.23 4.11 7.28
C THR A 95 -7.92 3.31 7.47
N PRO A 96 -6.79 3.70 6.83
CA PRO A 96 -5.51 3.03 7.05
C PRO A 96 -5.11 2.93 8.53
N ILE A 97 -5.51 3.92 9.34
CA ILE A 97 -5.23 3.94 10.78
C ILE A 97 -6.12 2.95 11.54
N GLU A 98 -7.39 2.83 11.20
CA GLU A 98 -8.29 1.83 11.78
C GLU A 98 -7.81 0.43 11.43
N PHE A 99 -7.50 0.17 10.15
CA PHE A 99 -6.95 -1.10 9.68
C PHE A 99 -5.64 -1.50 10.39
N LEU A 100 -4.68 -0.58 10.53
CA LEU A 100 -3.45 -0.81 11.28
C LEU A 100 -3.72 -0.91 12.79
N GLY A 101 -4.67 -0.15 13.29
CA GLY A 101 -5.07 -0.16 14.71
C GLY A 101 -5.58 -1.52 15.15
N THR A 102 -6.43 -2.14 14.35
CA THR A 102 -7.05 -3.44 14.63
C THR A 102 -6.30 -4.63 14.04
N ARG A 103 -5.22 -4.40 13.28
CA ARG A 103 -4.37 -5.41 12.62
C ARG A 103 -5.02 -6.11 11.41
N GLY A 104 -6.22 -5.78 11.02
CA GLY A 104 -6.89 -6.46 9.92
C GLY A 104 -8.15 -5.79 9.45
N GLY A 105 -8.76 -6.42 8.47
CA GLY A 105 -10.02 -6.04 7.82
C GLY A 105 -10.24 -6.89 6.59
N ASP A 106 -11.22 -6.53 5.78
CA ASP A 106 -11.53 -7.25 4.55
C ASP A 106 -10.84 -6.68 3.30
N CYS A 107 -11.26 -7.09 2.11
CA CYS A 107 -10.57 -6.76 0.86
C CYS A 107 -10.54 -5.26 0.54
N GLU A 108 -11.57 -4.52 0.92
CA GLU A 108 -11.65 -3.07 0.76
C GLU A 108 -10.61 -2.37 1.60
N ASP A 109 -10.44 -2.80 2.86
CA ASP A 109 -9.51 -2.20 3.82
C ASP A 109 -8.06 -2.35 3.36
N PHE A 110 -7.68 -3.54 2.88
CA PHE A 110 -6.37 -3.76 2.25
C PHE A 110 -6.16 -2.83 1.05
N THR A 111 -7.16 -2.71 0.20
CA THR A 111 -7.08 -1.91 -1.04
C THR A 111 -6.99 -0.43 -0.72
N ILE A 112 -7.79 0.06 0.22
CA ILE A 112 -7.83 1.45 0.69
C ILE A 112 -6.50 1.83 1.35
N ALA A 113 -5.98 0.99 2.25
CA ALA A 113 -4.72 1.24 2.93
C ALA A 113 -3.54 1.33 1.95
N LYS A 114 -3.49 0.44 0.96
CA LYS A 114 -2.50 0.49 -0.14
C LYS A 114 -2.66 1.77 -0.97
N TYR A 115 -3.89 2.13 -1.34
CA TYR A 115 -4.16 3.33 -2.13
C TYR A 115 -3.66 4.60 -1.43
N PHE A 116 -4.05 4.85 -0.17
CA PHE A 116 -3.65 6.07 0.55
C PHE A 116 -2.15 6.10 0.82
N SER A 117 -1.51 4.97 1.10
CA SER A 117 -0.05 4.89 1.26
C SER A 117 0.69 5.25 -0.02
N LEU A 118 0.23 4.78 -1.18
CA LEU A 118 0.82 5.13 -2.47
C LEU A 118 0.57 6.60 -2.82
N ARG A 119 -0.60 7.13 -2.49
CA ARG A 119 -0.89 8.56 -2.67
C ARG A 119 0.04 9.43 -1.82
N GLU A 120 0.27 9.06 -0.57
CA GLU A 120 1.23 9.74 0.32
C GLU A 120 2.67 9.67 -0.22
N LEU A 121 3.05 8.55 -0.84
CA LEU A 121 4.34 8.38 -1.51
C LEU A 121 4.47 9.17 -2.83
N GLY A 122 3.44 9.95 -3.20
CA GLY A 122 3.45 10.80 -4.39
C GLY A 122 3.09 10.08 -5.68
N VAL A 123 2.55 8.85 -5.63
CA VAL A 123 1.99 8.22 -6.83
C VAL A 123 0.74 8.99 -7.24
N PRO A 124 0.66 9.52 -8.49
CA PRO A 124 -0.46 10.32 -8.95
C PRO A 124 -1.79 9.57 -8.91
N ASP A 125 -2.88 10.29 -8.53
CA ASP A 125 -4.23 9.70 -8.42
C ASP A 125 -4.72 9.08 -9.74
N GLU A 126 -4.42 9.70 -10.86
CA GLU A 126 -4.79 9.23 -12.19
C GLU A 126 -4.12 7.89 -12.59
N LYS A 127 -3.05 7.50 -11.89
CA LYS A 127 -2.41 6.19 -12.05
C LYS A 127 -3.04 5.10 -11.18
N LEU A 128 -3.88 5.45 -10.22
CA LEU A 128 -4.45 4.51 -9.25
C LEU A 128 -5.96 4.38 -9.42
N ARG A 129 -6.48 3.15 -9.29
CA ARG A 129 -7.91 2.88 -9.20
C ARG A 129 -8.17 1.75 -8.21
N LEU A 130 -9.09 1.99 -7.29
CA LEU A 130 -9.73 0.92 -6.54
C LEU A 130 -10.73 0.26 -7.48
N VAL A 131 -10.63 -1.05 -7.65
CA VAL A 131 -11.45 -1.81 -8.63
C VAL A 131 -12.27 -2.85 -7.91
N TYR A 132 -13.59 -2.69 -7.97
CA TYR A 132 -14.54 -3.68 -7.49
C TYR A 132 -14.73 -4.74 -8.56
N VAL A 133 -14.52 -6.00 -8.19
CA VAL A 133 -14.49 -7.14 -9.10
C VAL A 133 -15.35 -8.28 -8.58
N LYS A 134 -15.76 -9.20 -9.45
CA LYS A 134 -16.21 -10.53 -9.08
C LYS A 134 -15.01 -11.47 -9.15
N ALA A 135 -14.65 -12.09 -8.03
CA ALA A 135 -13.66 -13.16 -7.96
C ALA A 135 -14.32 -14.48 -8.37
N LEU A 136 -14.10 -14.89 -9.62
CA LEU A 136 -14.88 -15.96 -10.28
C LEU A 136 -14.69 -17.33 -9.61
N LYS A 137 -13.50 -17.62 -9.09
CA LYS A 137 -13.20 -18.91 -8.42
C LYS A 137 -13.84 -19.03 -7.04
N LEU A 138 -14.02 -17.91 -6.35
CA LEU A 138 -14.60 -17.83 -5.01
C LEU A 138 -16.09 -17.54 -5.04
N ASP A 139 -16.60 -17.15 -6.20
CA ASP A 139 -17.97 -16.65 -6.42
C ASP A 139 -18.36 -15.48 -5.51
N GLN A 140 -17.39 -14.64 -5.14
CA GLN A 140 -17.55 -13.52 -4.22
C GLN A 140 -17.18 -12.19 -4.86
N HIS A 141 -17.72 -11.09 -4.34
CA HIS A 141 -17.23 -9.76 -4.63
C HIS A 141 -15.88 -9.55 -3.95
N HIS A 142 -15.05 -8.73 -4.56
CA HIS A 142 -13.69 -8.49 -4.10
C HIS A 142 -13.23 -7.11 -4.55
N MET A 143 -12.25 -6.53 -3.85
CA MET A 143 -11.64 -5.27 -4.24
C MET A 143 -10.13 -5.40 -4.38
N VAL A 144 -9.58 -4.82 -5.46
CA VAL A 144 -8.14 -4.78 -5.72
C VAL A 144 -7.71 -3.38 -6.11
N LEU A 145 -6.43 -3.05 -5.89
CA LEU A 145 -5.85 -1.80 -6.36
C LEU A 145 -5.17 -2.01 -7.71
N ALA A 146 -5.55 -1.21 -8.71
CA ALA A 146 -4.96 -1.19 -10.04
C ALA A 146 -4.04 0.02 -10.22
N TYR A 147 -2.78 -0.23 -10.58
CA TYR A 147 -1.81 0.79 -10.93
C TYR A 147 -1.59 0.82 -12.44
N TYR A 148 -1.75 2.00 -13.06
CA TYR A 148 -1.57 2.26 -14.49
C TYR A 148 -0.26 3.02 -14.72
N HIS A 149 0.77 2.35 -15.22
CA HIS A 149 2.01 3.02 -15.61
C HIS A 149 1.76 4.08 -16.71
N LYS A 150 0.94 3.71 -17.71
CA LYS A 150 0.46 4.60 -18.78
C LYS A 150 -1.07 4.62 -18.80
N PRO A 151 -1.71 5.73 -19.15
CA PRO A 151 -3.16 5.88 -19.16
C PRO A 151 -3.93 4.79 -19.89
N THR A 152 -3.40 4.27 -21.00
CA THR A 152 -4.04 3.24 -21.85
C THR A 152 -3.44 1.84 -21.66
N GLY A 153 -2.49 1.69 -20.73
CA GLY A 153 -1.79 0.43 -20.48
C GLY A 153 -2.64 -0.59 -19.70
N VAL A 154 -2.19 -1.84 -19.72
CA VAL A 154 -2.69 -2.88 -18.82
C VAL A 154 -2.17 -2.56 -17.42
N PRO A 155 -3.03 -2.42 -16.40
CA PRO A 155 -2.58 -2.12 -15.06
C PRO A 155 -1.92 -3.32 -14.37
N VAL A 156 -1.06 -3.03 -13.41
CA VAL A 156 -0.60 -3.99 -12.42
C VAL A 156 -1.57 -3.97 -11.24
N LEU A 157 -1.95 -5.16 -10.76
CA LEU A 157 -2.86 -5.32 -9.63
C LEU A 157 -2.09 -5.61 -8.34
N LEU A 158 -2.52 -4.95 -7.27
CA LEU A 158 -2.14 -5.22 -5.89
C LEU A 158 -3.36 -5.84 -5.20
N ASP A 159 -3.18 -7.01 -4.65
CA ASP A 159 -4.25 -7.83 -4.10
C ASP A 159 -3.84 -8.45 -2.77
N ASN A 160 -4.79 -8.82 -1.92
CA ASN A 160 -4.53 -9.56 -0.69
C ASN A 160 -4.70 -11.08 -0.87
N LEU A 161 -5.52 -11.51 -1.83
CA LEU A 161 -5.70 -12.94 -2.17
C LEU A 161 -4.51 -13.49 -2.98
N ASP A 162 -4.05 -12.73 -3.98
CA ASP A 162 -2.84 -13.05 -4.73
C ASP A 162 -1.79 -11.98 -4.44
N LYS A 163 -0.92 -12.28 -3.47
CA LYS A 163 0.05 -11.31 -2.93
C LYS A 163 1.11 -10.84 -3.93
N GLN A 164 1.21 -11.48 -5.10
CA GLN A 164 2.16 -11.09 -6.14
C GLN A 164 1.59 -9.95 -6.99
N LEU A 165 2.42 -8.96 -7.31
CA LEU A 165 2.07 -7.94 -8.29
C LEU A 165 1.95 -8.58 -9.68
N LYS A 166 0.76 -8.58 -10.26
CA LYS A 166 0.49 -9.19 -11.57
C LYS A 166 -0.23 -8.22 -12.50
N PRO A 167 0.09 -8.23 -13.80
CA PRO A 167 -0.71 -7.48 -14.76
C PRO A 167 -2.15 -8.04 -14.81
N ALA A 168 -3.13 -7.17 -14.96
CA ALA A 168 -4.54 -7.55 -15.01
C ALA A 168 -4.85 -8.61 -16.08
N SER A 169 -4.10 -8.64 -17.18
CA SER A 169 -4.22 -9.66 -18.24
C SER A 169 -3.89 -11.09 -17.76
N LYS A 170 -3.19 -11.24 -16.63
CA LYS A 170 -2.88 -12.53 -16.00
C LYS A 170 -3.87 -12.90 -14.88
N ARG A 171 -4.82 -12.00 -14.54
CA ARG A 171 -5.84 -12.20 -13.51
C ARG A 171 -7.22 -12.42 -14.16
N ARG A 172 -7.31 -13.52 -14.92
CA ARG A 172 -8.58 -13.94 -15.59
C ARG A 172 -9.62 -14.45 -14.61
N ASP A 173 -9.25 -14.67 -13.37
CA ASP A 173 -10.10 -15.00 -12.23
C ASP A 173 -10.90 -13.82 -11.70
N LEU A 174 -10.59 -12.57 -12.15
CA LEU A 174 -11.24 -11.34 -11.71
C LEU A 174 -12.04 -10.70 -12.85
N LEU A 175 -13.34 -10.48 -12.62
CA LEU A 175 -14.21 -9.76 -13.55
C LEU A 175 -14.51 -8.36 -13.01
N PRO A 176 -13.97 -7.28 -13.61
CA PRO A 176 -14.21 -5.92 -13.15
C PRO A 176 -15.67 -5.49 -13.31
N ILE A 177 -16.24 -4.85 -12.28
CA ILE A 177 -17.62 -4.33 -12.25
C ILE A 177 -17.59 -2.81 -12.36
N TYR A 178 -16.90 -2.13 -11.44
CA TYR A 178 -16.66 -0.69 -11.49
C TYR A 178 -15.28 -0.38 -10.88
N SER A 179 -14.81 0.84 -11.10
CA SER A 179 -13.58 1.33 -10.48
C SER A 179 -13.71 2.81 -10.14
N PHE A 180 -12.93 3.28 -9.16
CA PHE A 180 -12.94 4.67 -8.74
C PHE A 180 -11.56 5.08 -8.21
N ASN A 181 -11.36 6.39 -8.07
CA ASN A 181 -10.25 6.99 -7.35
C ASN A 181 -10.76 8.20 -6.53
N ALA A 182 -9.90 9.11 -6.07
CA ALA A 182 -10.33 10.25 -5.27
C ALA A 182 -11.42 11.11 -5.94
N LYS A 183 -11.43 11.19 -7.26
CA LYS A 183 -12.27 12.14 -8.01
C LYS A 183 -13.36 11.48 -8.85
N ASN A 184 -13.09 10.34 -9.44
CA ASN A 184 -13.85 9.78 -10.55
C ASN A 184 -14.37 8.38 -10.26
N LEU A 185 -15.49 8.03 -10.87
CA LEU A 185 -16.13 6.72 -10.87
C LEU A 185 -16.35 6.25 -12.31
N TRP A 186 -15.94 5.02 -12.61
CA TRP A 186 -16.10 4.38 -13.91
C TRP A 186 -16.83 3.05 -13.81
N LEU A 187 -17.78 2.80 -14.68
CA LEU A 187 -18.34 1.46 -14.89
C LEU A 187 -17.44 0.68 -15.85
N SER A 188 -17.16 -0.56 -15.52
CA SER A 188 -16.37 -1.45 -16.38
C SER A 188 -17.15 -1.82 -17.64
N LYS A 189 -16.42 -1.97 -18.76
CA LYS A 189 -16.92 -2.54 -20.01
C LYS A 189 -16.11 -3.78 -20.35
N ALA A 190 -16.66 -4.65 -21.17
CA ALA A 190 -16.02 -5.91 -21.58
C ALA A 190 -14.60 -5.72 -22.19
N LYS A 191 -14.31 -4.52 -22.71
CA LYS A 191 -12.98 -4.14 -23.18
C LYS A 191 -12.67 -2.68 -22.78
N GLY A 192 -11.48 -2.42 -22.23
CA GLY A 192 -10.96 -1.09 -21.93
C GLY A 192 -11.15 -0.61 -20.49
N ARG A 193 -10.87 0.69 -20.26
CA ARG A 193 -10.79 1.34 -18.93
C ARG A 193 -12.14 1.63 -18.27
N GLY A 194 -13.23 1.20 -18.85
CA GLY A 194 -14.57 1.56 -18.40
C GLY A 194 -15.01 2.96 -18.88
N VAL A 195 -16.24 3.32 -18.58
CA VAL A 195 -16.87 4.60 -18.93
C VAL A 195 -17.01 5.43 -17.69
N LEU A 196 -16.54 6.67 -17.74
CA LEU A 196 -16.73 7.65 -16.67
C LEU A 196 -18.24 7.91 -16.50
N VAL A 197 -18.75 7.69 -15.29
CA VAL A 197 -20.18 7.87 -14.96
C VAL A 197 -20.40 8.94 -13.89
N GLY A 198 -19.35 9.55 -13.40
CA GLY A 198 -19.42 10.68 -12.48
C GLY A 198 -18.27 10.75 -11.48
N GLY A 199 -18.50 11.47 -10.40
CA GLY A 199 -17.57 11.57 -9.29
C GLY A 199 -17.70 10.39 -8.31
N SER A 200 -16.61 10.07 -7.63
CA SER A 200 -16.56 9.05 -6.58
C SER A 200 -17.40 9.41 -5.34
N SER A 201 -17.77 10.68 -5.16
CA SER A 201 -18.70 11.15 -4.13
C SER A 201 -20.10 10.52 -4.19
N LYS A 202 -20.44 9.81 -5.28
CA LYS A 202 -21.64 8.98 -5.38
C LYS A 202 -21.57 7.71 -4.53
N LEU A 203 -20.39 7.31 -4.10
CA LEU A 203 -20.17 6.16 -3.22
C LEU A 203 -20.22 6.63 -1.76
N SER A 204 -21.29 6.29 -1.05
CA SER A 204 -21.51 6.74 0.34
C SER A 204 -20.40 6.28 1.30
N LEU A 205 -19.94 5.03 1.17
CA LEU A 205 -18.84 4.48 1.98
C LEU A 205 -17.52 5.21 1.72
N TRP A 206 -17.23 5.60 0.47
CA TRP A 206 -16.06 6.41 0.15
C TRP A 206 -16.15 7.81 0.75
N THR A 207 -17.33 8.41 0.76
CA THR A 207 -17.55 9.73 1.37
C THR A 207 -17.41 9.69 2.89
N ASP A 208 -17.98 8.66 3.53
CA ASP A 208 -17.83 8.44 4.97
C ASP A 208 -16.37 8.22 5.37
N LEU A 209 -15.65 7.33 4.66
CA LEU A 209 -14.23 7.09 4.85
C LEU A 209 -13.42 8.38 4.78
N ASN A 210 -13.63 9.22 3.76
CA ASN A 210 -12.91 10.48 3.60
C ASN A 210 -13.22 11.48 4.73
N SER A 211 -14.43 11.50 5.24
CA SER A 211 -14.79 12.36 6.39
C SER A 211 -14.04 11.94 7.66
N ARG A 212 -13.91 10.61 7.90
CA ARG A 212 -13.14 10.08 9.05
C ARG A 212 -11.63 10.30 8.90
N LEU A 213 -11.09 10.21 7.68
CA LEU A 213 -9.68 10.56 7.40
C LEU A 213 -9.38 12.03 7.70
N ALA A 214 -10.28 12.95 7.32
CA ALA A 214 -10.12 14.38 7.58
C ALA A 214 -10.16 14.70 9.08
N ALA A 215 -10.96 13.99 9.86
CA ALA A 215 -11.06 14.18 11.31
C ALA A 215 -9.84 13.65 12.09
N PHE A 216 -9.02 12.79 11.48
CA PHE A 216 -7.85 12.19 12.14
C PHE A 216 -6.55 13.00 11.90
N ASN A 217 -6.49 13.84 10.87
CA ASN A 217 -5.38 14.72 10.53
C ASN A 217 -5.40 16.02 11.33
#